data_b46d51e40a5852edcccc0aec41ed6eed
#
_entry.id   b46d51e40a5852edcccc0aec41ed6eed
#
_cell.length_a   1.000
_cell.length_b   1.000
_cell.length_c   1.000
_cell.angle_alpha   90.00
_cell.angle_beta   90.00
_cell.angle_gamma   90.00
#
_symmetry.space_group_name_H-M   'P 1'
#
loop_
_entity.id
_entity.type
_entity.pdbx_description
1 polymer ?
#
loop_
_entity_poly.entity_id
_entity_poly.type
_entity_poly.pdbx_seq_one_letter_code
_entity_poly.pdbx_strand_id
1 'polypeptide(L)'
;PYDTYGFLHEVHRREAVSWFILAADRNRPFDIGLNPKLDVLPSLVESLSNHPGGGDVCWHPGYKAVDDAHVCQHESDRFWSWTSTNRNMVRAHFLRSEPSRDWIRWEAMGVAHDASLGWARDVGFRAGTSRPFQAYDVEGERPLALTIHSVAAMDSALKEGLGWRPERAAEEMDRLISVVSE
;
A
#
# COMPACT_ATOMS: atom_id res chain seq x y z
N PRO A 1 -21.48 -11.66 2.85
CA PRO A 1 -20.04 -11.63 2.79
C PRO A 1 -19.60 -11.12 1.43
N TYR A 2 -18.73 -10.17 1.45
CA TYR A 2 -18.22 -9.52 0.24
C TYR A 2 -16.84 -10.12 -0.08
N ASP A 3 -16.81 -11.35 -0.54
CA ASP A 3 -15.60 -11.95 -1.09
C ASP A 3 -15.51 -11.57 -2.57
N THR A 4 -14.70 -10.55 -2.86
CA THR A 4 -14.44 -10.08 -4.23
C THR A 4 -13.05 -10.49 -4.73
N TYR A 5 -12.27 -11.22 -3.93
CA TYR A 5 -10.90 -11.59 -4.31
C TYR A 5 -10.87 -12.46 -5.56
N GLY A 6 -11.78 -13.42 -5.69
CA GLY A 6 -11.89 -14.23 -6.90
C GLY A 6 -12.16 -13.39 -8.17
N PHE A 7 -13.02 -12.38 -8.07
CA PHE A 7 -13.27 -11.43 -9.16
C PHE A 7 -12.03 -10.61 -9.49
N LEU A 8 -11.34 -10.06 -8.47
CA LEU A 8 -10.12 -9.28 -8.67
C LEU A 8 -8.99 -10.11 -9.28
N HIS A 9 -8.83 -11.37 -8.86
CA HIS A 9 -7.90 -12.31 -9.46
C HIS A 9 -8.17 -12.54 -10.95
N GLU A 10 -9.43 -12.65 -11.35
CA GLU A 10 -9.78 -12.85 -12.76
C GLU A 10 -9.56 -11.58 -13.59
N VAL A 11 -9.97 -10.43 -13.08
CA VAL A 11 -9.79 -9.12 -13.77
C VAL A 11 -8.31 -8.81 -14.00
N HIS A 12 -7.46 -9.06 -13.00
CA HIS A 12 -6.04 -8.73 -13.03
C HIS A 12 -5.12 -9.93 -13.27
N ARG A 13 -5.64 -11.03 -13.82
CA ARG A 13 -4.91 -12.29 -13.96
C ARG A 13 -3.59 -12.22 -14.73
N ARG A 14 -3.36 -11.17 -15.49
CA ARG A 14 -2.15 -10.95 -16.31
C ARG A 14 -1.21 -9.89 -15.73
N GLU A 15 -1.65 -9.14 -14.75
CA GLU A 15 -0.89 -8.06 -14.11
C GLU A 15 -0.29 -8.56 -12.78
N ALA A 16 0.89 -8.07 -12.45
CA ALA A 16 1.44 -8.22 -11.10
C ALA A 16 0.65 -7.33 -10.13
N VAL A 17 0.14 -7.92 -9.04
CA VAL A 17 -0.71 -7.22 -8.06
C VAL A 17 -0.09 -7.27 -6.68
N SER A 18 0.05 -6.13 -6.02
CA SER A 18 0.42 -6.06 -4.62
C SER A 18 -0.83 -5.91 -3.74
N TRP A 19 -1.06 -6.87 -2.85
CA TRP A 19 -2.22 -6.95 -1.97
C TRP A 19 -1.89 -6.36 -0.61
N PHE A 20 -2.34 -5.16 -0.33
CA PHE A 20 -2.07 -4.48 0.94
C PHE A 20 -3.12 -4.85 1.98
N ILE A 21 -2.71 -5.61 3.00
CA ILE A 21 -3.60 -6.12 4.04
C ILE A 21 -3.48 -5.28 5.31
N LEU A 22 -4.62 -4.73 5.74
CA LEU A 22 -4.73 -3.92 6.95
C LEU A 22 -4.66 -4.82 8.19
N ALA A 23 -3.61 -4.68 9.00
CA ALA A 23 -3.41 -5.44 10.22
C ALA A 23 -3.83 -4.67 11.49
N ALA A 24 -4.55 -3.57 11.34
CA ALA A 24 -5.06 -2.75 12.45
C ALA A 24 -6.04 -3.51 13.34
N ASP A 25 -6.18 -3.07 14.57
CA ASP A 25 -7.20 -3.58 15.49
C ASP A 25 -8.60 -3.30 14.97
N ARG A 26 -9.49 -4.27 15.19
CA ARG A 26 -10.90 -4.12 14.88
C ARG A 26 -11.50 -3.00 15.72
N ASN A 27 -12.30 -2.13 15.10
CA ASN A 27 -13.03 -1.04 15.75
C ASN A 27 -12.20 0.20 16.14
N ARG A 28 -11.06 0.44 15.50
CA ARG A 28 -10.41 1.75 15.60
C ARG A 28 -11.06 2.75 14.64
N PRO A 29 -11.14 4.02 15.00
CA PRO A 29 -11.54 5.07 14.05
C PRO A 29 -10.68 5.00 12.79
N PHE A 30 -11.33 5.04 11.62
CA PHE A 30 -10.71 4.97 10.28
C PHE A 30 -10.12 3.61 9.88
N ASP A 31 -9.99 2.63 10.79
CA ASP A 31 -9.47 1.32 10.49
C ASP A 31 -10.54 0.25 10.67
N ILE A 32 -10.86 -0.48 9.60
CA ILE A 32 -11.69 -1.69 9.65
C ILE A 32 -10.75 -2.87 9.45
N GLY A 33 -10.01 -3.21 10.48
CA GLY A 33 -9.06 -4.31 10.44
C GLY A 33 -9.75 -5.66 10.28
N LEU A 34 -9.01 -6.62 9.71
CA LEU A 34 -9.44 -8.01 9.64
C LEU A 34 -9.56 -8.58 11.06
N ASN A 35 -10.57 -9.43 11.27
CA ASN A 35 -10.68 -10.15 12.53
C ASN A 35 -9.55 -11.20 12.62
N PRO A 36 -8.59 -11.06 13.55
CA PRO A 36 -7.46 -11.98 13.65
C PRO A 36 -7.87 -13.41 14.08
N LYS A 37 -9.12 -13.58 14.53
CA LYS A 37 -9.68 -14.90 14.88
C LYS A 37 -10.35 -15.61 13.71
N LEU A 38 -10.29 -15.03 12.50
CA LEU A 38 -10.78 -15.70 11.29
C LEU A 38 -9.71 -16.71 10.86
N ASP A 39 -10.04 -17.99 10.94
CA ASP A 39 -9.19 -19.10 10.48
C ASP A 39 -8.92 -19.05 8.96
N VAL A 40 -9.58 -18.14 8.26
CA VAL A 40 -9.42 -17.94 6.80
C VAL A 40 -8.23 -17.07 6.41
N LEU A 41 -7.57 -16.37 7.34
CA LEU A 41 -6.48 -15.46 7.01
C LEU A 41 -5.26 -16.16 6.37
N PRO A 42 -4.77 -17.29 6.87
CA PRO A 42 -3.64 -17.98 6.23
C PRO A 42 -3.99 -18.43 4.81
N SER A 43 -5.17 -19.01 4.59
CA SER A 43 -5.61 -19.47 3.26
C SER A 43 -5.87 -18.29 2.30
N LEU A 44 -6.34 -17.15 2.81
CA LEU A 44 -6.47 -15.92 2.02
C LEU A 44 -5.09 -15.42 1.59
N VAL A 45 -4.15 -15.28 2.51
CA VAL A 45 -2.78 -14.84 2.22
C VAL A 45 -2.12 -15.77 1.20
N GLU A 46 -2.26 -17.08 1.36
CA GLU A 46 -1.76 -18.07 0.41
C GLU A 46 -2.40 -17.89 -0.98
N SER A 47 -3.71 -17.73 -1.04
CA SER A 47 -4.44 -17.50 -2.30
C SER A 47 -3.97 -16.23 -3.00
N LEU A 48 -3.80 -15.12 -2.26
CA LEU A 48 -3.33 -13.85 -2.81
C LEU A 48 -1.87 -13.92 -3.28
N SER A 49 -1.02 -14.66 -2.57
CA SER A 49 0.39 -14.89 -2.95
C SER A 49 0.54 -15.73 -4.22
N ASN A 50 -0.46 -16.57 -4.52
CA ASN A 50 -0.51 -17.41 -5.72
C ASN A 50 -1.24 -16.74 -6.89
N HIS A 51 -1.32 -15.41 -6.93
CA HIS A 51 -1.95 -14.69 -8.03
C HIS A 51 -1.30 -15.03 -9.40
N PRO A 52 -2.08 -15.37 -10.45
CA PRO A 52 -1.54 -15.85 -11.73
C PRO A 52 -0.61 -14.87 -12.45
N GLY A 53 -0.85 -13.56 -12.34
CA GLY A 53 -0.01 -12.49 -12.89
C GLY A 53 1.26 -12.21 -12.06
N GLY A 54 1.42 -12.90 -10.94
CA GLY A 54 2.41 -12.59 -9.92
C GLY A 54 1.94 -11.48 -8.99
N GLY A 55 2.44 -11.49 -7.77
CA GLY A 55 2.07 -10.48 -6.80
C GLY A 55 2.57 -10.79 -5.41
N ASP A 56 2.40 -9.83 -4.55
CA ASP A 56 2.88 -9.90 -3.18
C ASP A 56 1.78 -9.54 -2.21
N VAL A 57 1.78 -10.19 -1.07
CA VAL A 57 0.98 -9.75 0.08
C VAL A 57 1.83 -8.80 0.89
N CYS A 58 1.34 -7.57 1.05
CA CYS A 58 2.05 -6.44 1.61
C CYS A 58 1.32 -5.88 2.83
N TRP A 59 2.07 -5.23 3.70
CA TRP A 59 1.51 -4.65 4.90
C TRP A 59 0.84 -3.29 4.64
N HIS A 60 -0.35 -3.12 5.19
CA HIS A 60 -1.09 -1.85 5.22
C HIS A 60 -1.14 -1.31 6.65
N PRO A 61 -0.15 -0.52 7.10
CA PRO A 61 -0.18 0.11 8.42
C PRO A 61 -1.44 0.95 8.59
N GLY A 62 -2.13 0.76 9.72
CA GLY A 62 -3.37 1.48 10.01
C GLY A 62 -3.17 2.96 10.28
N TYR A 63 -4.28 3.69 10.35
CA TYR A 63 -4.29 5.13 10.53
C TYR A 63 -3.50 5.59 11.77
N LYS A 64 -3.64 4.84 12.88
CA LYS A 64 -2.94 5.12 14.15
C LYS A 64 -1.47 4.71 14.13
N ALA A 65 -1.10 3.69 13.37
CA ALA A 65 0.26 3.16 13.32
C ALA A 65 1.29 4.20 12.86
N VAL A 66 0.87 5.16 12.04
CA VAL A 66 1.76 6.24 11.57
C VAL A 66 2.21 7.15 12.70
N ASP A 67 1.35 7.43 13.69
CA ASP A 67 1.67 8.34 14.79
C ASP A 67 2.19 7.65 16.06
N ASP A 68 1.91 6.37 16.23
CA ASP A 68 2.16 5.61 17.44
C ASP A 68 3.06 4.40 17.15
N ALA A 69 4.31 4.47 17.62
CA ALA A 69 5.31 3.43 17.37
C ALA A 69 4.92 2.06 17.98
N HIS A 70 4.23 2.04 19.12
CA HIS A 70 3.78 0.78 19.75
C HIS A 70 2.66 0.13 18.93
N VAL A 71 1.72 0.94 18.44
CA VAL A 71 0.67 0.47 17.54
C VAL A 71 1.28 -0.04 16.24
N CYS A 72 2.23 0.69 15.69
CA CYS A 72 2.95 0.33 14.48
C CYS A 72 3.65 -1.04 14.63
N GLN A 73 4.41 -1.22 15.70
CA GLN A 73 5.10 -2.49 15.98
C GLN A 73 4.12 -3.64 16.16
N HIS A 74 3.05 -3.44 16.93
CA HIS A 74 2.04 -4.47 17.16
C HIS A 74 1.33 -4.90 15.87
N GLU A 75 0.99 -3.96 14.98
CA GLU A 75 0.39 -4.27 13.68
C GLU A 75 1.38 -4.98 12.76
N SER A 76 2.65 -4.58 12.77
CA SER A 76 3.73 -5.22 12.04
C SER A 76 3.89 -6.69 12.47
N ASP A 77 4.06 -6.94 13.77
CA ASP A 77 4.23 -8.29 14.32
C ASP A 77 3.04 -9.18 13.95
N ARG A 78 1.82 -8.64 14.02
CA ARG A 78 0.61 -9.32 13.61
C ARG A 78 0.63 -9.66 12.13
N PHE A 79 0.93 -8.70 11.25
CA PHE A 79 0.98 -8.92 9.81
C PHE A 79 1.99 -10.01 9.45
N TRP A 80 3.20 -9.92 9.98
CA TRP A 80 4.26 -10.89 9.70
C TRP A 80 3.97 -12.28 10.26
N SER A 81 3.07 -12.39 11.25
CA SER A 81 2.59 -13.70 11.71
C SER A 81 1.66 -14.41 10.72
N TRP A 82 1.08 -13.69 9.76
CA TRP A 82 0.16 -14.23 8.75
C TRP A 82 0.84 -14.63 7.44
N THR A 83 2.04 -14.13 7.20
CA THR A 83 2.71 -14.29 5.91
C THR A 83 4.20 -14.58 6.08
N SER A 84 4.74 -15.39 5.17
CA SER A 84 6.17 -15.66 5.04
C SER A 84 6.77 -14.99 3.79
N THR A 85 6.12 -13.98 3.23
CA THR A 85 6.61 -13.34 2.01
C THR A 85 7.93 -12.62 2.26
N ASN A 86 8.83 -12.69 1.27
CA ASN A 86 10.14 -12.03 1.33
C ASN A 86 10.09 -10.56 0.88
N ARG A 87 8.98 -10.11 0.33
CA ARG A 87 8.81 -8.71 -0.08
C ARG A 87 8.21 -7.90 1.03
N ASN A 88 9.06 -7.08 1.59
CA ASN A 88 8.76 -6.22 2.70
C ASN A 88 8.33 -4.85 2.19
N MET A 89 7.07 -4.75 1.75
CA MET A 89 6.49 -3.52 1.23
C MET A 89 5.37 -3.04 2.12
N VAL A 90 5.29 -1.71 2.32
CA VAL A 90 4.22 -1.04 3.05
C VAL A 90 3.48 -0.06 2.18
N ARG A 91 2.22 0.20 2.55
CA ARG A 91 1.43 1.35 2.10
C ARG A 91 0.60 1.84 3.27
N ALA A 92 0.89 3.02 3.78
CA ALA A 92 0.17 3.61 4.91
C ALA A 92 -1.31 3.88 4.55
N HIS A 93 -2.22 3.58 5.48
CA HIS A 93 -3.65 3.81 5.28
C HIS A 93 -3.92 5.29 5.00
N PHE A 94 -4.78 5.58 4.03
CA PHE A 94 -5.03 6.91 3.47
C PHE A 94 -3.79 7.59 2.84
N LEU A 95 -2.75 6.87 2.49
CA LEU A 95 -1.44 7.40 2.08
C LEU A 95 -0.87 8.39 3.11
N ARG A 96 -1.21 8.18 4.38
CA ARG A 96 -0.82 9.04 5.49
C ARG A 96 0.62 8.73 5.88
N SER A 97 1.54 9.44 5.26
CA SER A 97 2.98 9.25 5.45
C SER A 97 3.68 10.60 5.53
N GLU A 98 4.62 10.70 6.47
CA GLU A 98 5.55 11.80 6.61
C GLU A 98 6.96 11.27 6.28
N PRO A 99 7.47 11.53 5.07
CA PRO A 99 8.70 10.94 4.55
C PRO A 99 9.91 11.02 5.49
N SER A 100 10.18 12.20 6.05
CA SER A 100 11.33 12.42 6.94
C SER A 100 11.34 11.53 8.19
N ARG A 101 10.17 11.19 8.70
CA ARG A 101 10.00 10.36 9.89
C ARG A 101 9.76 8.90 9.54
N ASP A 102 8.84 8.65 8.61
CA ASP A 102 8.32 7.30 8.39
C ASP A 102 9.29 6.46 7.57
N TRP A 103 10.04 7.04 6.65
CA TRP A 103 11.05 6.31 5.89
C TRP A 103 12.18 5.77 6.78
N ILE A 104 12.63 6.55 7.77
CA ILE A 104 13.62 6.11 8.76
C ILE A 104 13.04 4.96 9.61
N ARG A 105 11.77 5.08 10.00
CA ARG A 105 11.08 4.03 10.75
C ARG A 105 10.95 2.75 9.94
N TRP A 106 10.54 2.84 8.67
CA TRP A 106 10.40 1.68 7.80
C TRP A 106 11.74 0.97 7.60
N GLU A 107 12.82 1.70 7.35
CA GLU A 107 14.15 1.11 7.28
C GLU A 107 14.53 0.41 8.59
N ALA A 108 14.32 1.04 9.74
CA ALA A 108 14.63 0.45 11.05
C ALA A 108 13.81 -0.83 11.34
N MET A 109 12.63 -0.96 10.76
CA MET A 109 11.79 -2.17 10.83
C MET A 109 12.13 -3.19 9.74
N GLY A 110 13.15 -2.95 8.92
CA GLY A 110 13.57 -3.83 7.84
C GLY A 110 12.65 -3.79 6.61
N VAL A 111 11.78 -2.79 6.46
CA VAL A 111 10.95 -2.61 5.27
C VAL A 111 11.83 -2.19 4.10
N ALA A 112 11.68 -2.86 2.95
CA ALA A 112 12.48 -2.61 1.76
C ALA A 112 11.79 -1.68 0.75
N HIS A 113 10.46 -1.58 0.79
CA HIS A 113 9.68 -0.81 -0.19
C HIS A 113 8.54 -0.05 0.47
N ASP A 114 8.32 1.20 0.07
CA ASP A 114 7.17 2.02 0.50
C ASP A 114 6.39 2.51 -0.73
N ALA A 115 5.09 2.23 -0.75
CA ALA A 115 4.14 2.68 -1.74
C ALA A 115 3.11 3.66 -1.14
N SER A 116 3.51 4.47 -0.16
CA SER A 116 2.64 5.47 0.48
C SER A 116 2.71 6.85 -0.18
N LEU A 117 3.70 7.09 -1.06
CA LEU A 117 3.91 8.41 -1.65
C LEU A 117 2.95 8.67 -2.82
N GLY A 118 1.83 9.30 -2.52
CA GLY A 118 0.79 9.68 -3.46
C GLY A 118 -0.08 10.79 -2.92
N TRP A 119 -1.10 11.18 -3.69
CA TRP A 119 -2.10 12.16 -3.31
C TRP A 119 -3.38 11.47 -2.80
N ALA A 120 -3.83 11.80 -1.60
CA ALA A 120 -5.06 11.23 -1.04
C ALA A 120 -6.35 11.77 -1.68
N ARG A 121 -6.29 12.93 -2.35
CA ARG A 121 -7.45 13.62 -2.94
C ARG A 121 -7.20 14.15 -4.35
N ASP A 122 -6.12 13.75 -4.97
CA ASP A 122 -5.72 14.19 -6.31
C ASP A 122 -5.05 13.03 -7.06
N VAL A 123 -4.66 13.27 -8.31
CA VAL A 123 -3.97 12.31 -9.18
C VAL A 123 -2.61 12.83 -9.60
N GLY A 124 -1.76 11.94 -10.09
CA GLY A 124 -0.41 12.24 -10.53
C GLY A 124 0.67 11.85 -9.51
N PHE A 125 1.92 12.06 -9.90
CA PHE A 125 3.07 11.60 -9.12
C PHE A 125 3.54 12.66 -8.14
N ARG A 126 3.31 12.44 -6.85
CA ARG A 126 3.66 13.41 -5.79
C ARG A 126 5.16 13.72 -5.74
N ALA A 127 6.01 12.77 -6.12
CA ALA A 127 7.46 12.98 -6.24
C ALA A 127 7.91 13.56 -7.59
N GLY A 128 6.99 13.86 -8.50
CA GLY A 128 7.32 14.29 -9.87
C GLY A 128 7.91 13.19 -10.76
N THR A 129 7.89 11.95 -10.31
CA THR A 129 8.39 10.78 -11.05
C THR A 129 7.52 9.56 -10.83
N SER A 130 7.34 8.77 -11.91
CA SER A 130 6.72 7.43 -11.85
C SER A 130 7.73 6.34 -11.48
N ARG A 131 9.02 6.62 -11.65
CA ARG A 131 10.08 5.63 -11.43
C ARG A 131 10.34 5.43 -9.95
N PRO A 132 10.55 4.19 -9.48
CA PRO A 132 11.01 3.94 -8.13
C PRO A 132 12.35 4.64 -7.87
N PHE A 133 12.53 5.13 -6.65
CA PHE A 133 13.76 5.79 -6.24
C PHE A 133 14.14 5.43 -4.80
N GLN A 134 15.41 5.58 -4.48
CA GLN A 134 15.93 5.34 -3.13
C GLN A 134 15.54 6.50 -2.20
N ALA A 135 14.99 6.17 -1.04
CA ALA A 135 14.71 7.15 0.00
C ALA A 135 16.00 7.76 0.56
N TYR A 136 15.90 8.97 1.05
CA TYR A 136 17.04 9.70 1.62
C TYR A 136 16.67 10.32 2.97
N ASP A 137 17.50 10.08 3.97
CA ASP A 137 17.43 10.71 5.26
C ASP A 137 18.18 12.05 5.19
N VAL A 138 17.41 13.14 5.16
CA VAL A 138 17.97 14.50 5.02
C VAL A 138 18.70 14.96 6.27
N GLU A 139 18.23 14.56 7.47
CA GLU A 139 18.85 14.93 8.72
C GLU A 139 20.13 14.13 8.99
N GLY A 140 20.10 12.84 8.67
CA GLY A 140 21.25 11.93 8.76
C GLY A 140 22.21 12.00 7.58
N GLU A 141 21.90 12.79 6.55
CA GLU A 141 22.69 12.98 5.31
C GLU A 141 23.10 11.65 4.66
N ARG A 142 22.17 10.68 4.60
CA ARG A 142 22.45 9.34 4.04
C ARG A 142 21.30 8.77 3.23
N PRO A 143 21.60 7.93 2.22
CA PRO A 143 20.57 7.12 1.59
C PRO A 143 20.05 6.06 2.57
N LEU A 144 18.76 5.74 2.46
CA LEU A 144 18.11 4.67 3.20
C LEU A 144 18.05 3.38 2.35
N ALA A 145 18.10 2.22 2.99
CA ALA A 145 17.85 0.94 2.34
C ALA A 145 16.35 0.72 2.07
N LEU A 146 15.69 1.73 1.54
CA LEU A 146 14.25 1.78 1.28
C LEU A 146 14.00 2.33 -0.11
N THR A 147 13.23 1.61 -0.93
CA THR A 147 12.81 2.03 -2.26
C THR A 147 11.39 2.59 -2.21
N ILE A 148 11.20 3.78 -2.75
CA ILE A 148 9.90 4.46 -2.82
C ILE A 148 9.24 4.18 -4.16
N HIS A 149 7.97 3.78 -4.11
CA HIS A 149 7.11 3.59 -5.27
C HIS A 149 6.00 4.64 -5.25
N SER A 150 5.97 5.49 -6.27
CA SER A 150 4.94 6.52 -6.39
C SER A 150 3.56 5.92 -6.68
N VAL A 151 2.53 6.43 -6.02
CA VAL A 151 1.12 6.10 -6.30
C VAL A 151 0.55 7.20 -7.18
N ALA A 152 0.09 6.84 -8.38
CA ALA A 152 -0.43 7.80 -9.35
C ALA A 152 -1.86 8.25 -9.06
N ALA A 153 -2.70 7.35 -8.53
CA ALA A 153 -4.10 7.64 -8.20
C ALA A 153 -4.64 6.64 -7.16
N MET A 154 -5.70 7.04 -6.48
CA MET A 154 -6.53 6.17 -5.65
C MET A 154 -7.99 6.29 -6.10
N ASP A 155 -8.76 5.22 -5.99
CA ASP A 155 -10.21 5.20 -6.27
C ASP A 155 -10.97 6.23 -5.43
N SER A 156 -10.63 6.35 -4.15
CA SER A 156 -11.20 7.37 -3.26
C SER A 156 -10.83 8.80 -3.69
N ALA A 157 -9.63 9.03 -4.20
CA ALA A 157 -9.24 10.33 -4.75
C ALA A 157 -10.07 10.68 -5.98
N LEU A 158 -10.26 9.73 -6.90
CA LEU A 158 -11.05 9.93 -8.11
C LEU A 158 -12.53 10.18 -7.80
N LYS A 159 -13.13 9.37 -6.93
CA LYS A 159 -14.56 9.42 -6.61
C LYS A 159 -14.89 10.49 -5.58
N GLU A 160 -14.24 10.46 -4.42
CA GLU A 160 -14.61 11.30 -3.26
C GLU A 160 -13.83 12.62 -3.23
N GLY A 161 -12.58 12.61 -3.69
CA GLY A 161 -11.73 13.80 -3.76
C GLY A 161 -12.11 14.71 -4.91
N LEU A 162 -12.14 14.17 -6.13
CA LEU A 162 -12.36 14.91 -7.38
C LEU A 162 -13.80 14.83 -7.90
N GLY A 163 -14.61 13.92 -7.36
CA GLY A 163 -16.02 13.75 -7.77
C GLY A 163 -16.19 13.27 -9.21
N TRP A 164 -15.22 12.57 -9.76
CA TRP A 164 -15.25 12.15 -11.16
C TRP A 164 -16.16 10.94 -11.36
N ARG A 165 -16.81 10.93 -12.53
CA ARG A 165 -17.51 9.75 -13.02
C ARG A 165 -16.50 8.73 -13.54
N PRO A 166 -16.88 7.43 -13.58
CA PRO A 166 -15.97 6.36 -14.03
C PRO A 166 -15.32 6.61 -15.38
N GLU A 167 -16.07 7.17 -16.34
CA GLU A 167 -15.57 7.43 -17.70
C GLU A 167 -14.40 8.44 -17.68
N ARG A 168 -14.56 9.56 -16.94
CA ARG A 168 -13.50 10.55 -16.79
C ARG A 168 -12.31 10.01 -16.01
N ALA A 169 -12.57 9.19 -14.99
CA ALA A 169 -11.50 8.54 -14.24
C ALA A 169 -10.68 7.61 -15.13
N ALA A 170 -11.32 6.84 -16.01
CA ALA A 170 -10.65 5.97 -16.98
C ALA A 170 -9.80 6.76 -17.97
N GLU A 171 -10.34 7.85 -18.56
CA GLU A 171 -9.58 8.74 -19.47
C GLU A 171 -8.32 9.30 -18.82
N GLU A 172 -8.41 9.74 -17.57
CA GLU A 172 -7.24 10.26 -16.86
C GLU A 172 -6.22 9.16 -16.52
N MET A 173 -6.69 7.96 -16.15
CA MET A 173 -5.79 6.83 -15.95
C MET A 173 -5.05 6.44 -17.23
N ASP A 174 -5.73 6.41 -18.38
CA ASP A 174 -5.10 6.15 -19.66
C ASP A 174 -4.05 7.24 -20.01
N ARG A 175 -4.35 8.50 -19.68
CA ARG A 175 -3.38 9.60 -19.83
C ARG A 175 -2.15 9.41 -18.95
N LEU A 176 -2.32 9.04 -17.68
CA LEU A 176 -1.21 8.79 -16.76
C LEU A 176 -0.35 7.60 -17.23
N ILE A 177 -0.98 6.54 -17.71
CA ILE A 177 -0.28 5.37 -18.27
C ILE A 177 0.53 5.78 -19.49
N SER A 178 -0.01 6.59 -20.40
CA SER A 178 0.72 7.08 -21.58
C SER A 178 1.98 7.83 -21.19
N VAL A 179 1.87 8.75 -20.21
CA VAL A 179 3.00 9.58 -19.75
C VAL A 179 4.13 8.75 -19.14
N VAL A 180 3.83 7.61 -18.50
CA VAL A 180 4.87 6.76 -17.90
C VAL A 180 5.46 5.75 -18.89
N SER A 181 4.83 5.57 -20.04
CA SER A 181 5.28 4.66 -21.09
C SER A 181 6.27 5.31 -22.07
N GLU A 182 6.43 6.63 -22.00
CA GLU A 182 7.43 7.42 -22.75
C GLU A 182 8.76 7.49 -21.98
#